data_48d3cf15b429f181ffc00ef3e0472773
#
_entry.id   48d3cf15b429f181ffc00ef3e0472773
#
_cell.length_a   1.000
_cell.length_b   1.000
_cell.length_c   1.000
_cell.angle_alpha   90.00
_cell.angle_beta   90.00
_cell.angle_gamma   90.00
#
_symmetry.space_group_name_H-M   'P 1'
#
loop_
_entity.id
_entity.type
_entity.pdbx_description
1 polymer ?
#
loop_
_entity_poly.entity_id
_entity_poly.type
_entity_poly.pdbx_seq_one_letter_code
_entity_poly.pdbx_strand_id
1 'polypeptide(L)'
;AAHGPVHRKPSKRERRVELAAAEAAEDDPEYAPDAVRASATTLFKAVQRAWDDQDGITLRAMVGRDLYEEWSRRLQDFERRGWRNRVQLLGEPTIEYVGLNHTGDPLTDHVVVKIDARLKDYVVDRSGRRLKRSGRLGETTRIREFWTLQRNDGRWYVASIEQDKEGQHQLEDKIVASAWADET
;
A
#
# COMPACT_ATOMS: atom_id res chain seq x y z
N ALA A 1 2.33 16.32 -23.69
CA ALA A 1 1.95 17.26 -22.63
C ALA A 1 1.92 16.49 -21.32
N ALA A 2 2.88 16.76 -20.43
CA ALA A 2 2.91 16.17 -19.12
C ALA A 2 1.72 16.74 -18.31
N HIS A 3 0.76 15.89 -18.02
CA HIS A 3 -0.28 16.23 -17.06
C HIS A 3 0.39 16.25 -15.68
N GLY A 4 0.51 17.46 -15.12
CA GLY A 4 0.96 17.64 -13.73
C GLY A 4 0.05 16.87 -12.77
N PRO A 5 0.50 16.67 -11.52
CA PRO A 5 -0.31 15.94 -10.53
C PRO A 5 -1.68 16.59 -10.40
N VAL A 6 -2.73 15.79 -10.59
CA VAL A 6 -4.10 16.24 -10.35
C VAL A 6 -4.21 16.54 -8.87
N HIS A 7 -4.33 17.83 -8.51
CA HIS A 7 -4.53 18.26 -7.13
C HIS A 7 -5.93 17.85 -6.69
N ARG A 8 -6.02 16.68 -6.07
CA ARG A 8 -7.23 16.18 -5.47
C ARG A 8 -7.51 16.93 -4.16
N LYS A 9 -8.75 17.38 -3.98
CA LYS A 9 -9.17 17.97 -2.72
C LYS A 9 -9.18 16.91 -1.61
N PRO A 10 -8.48 17.09 -0.48
CA PRO A 10 -8.49 16.10 0.59
C PRO A 10 -9.87 15.99 1.25
N SER A 11 -10.24 14.78 1.66
CA SER A 11 -11.44 14.52 2.44
C SER A 11 -11.35 15.12 3.84
N LYS A 12 -12.47 15.21 4.55
CA LYS A 12 -12.47 15.66 5.97
C LYS A 12 -11.61 14.75 6.83
N ARG A 13 -11.65 13.45 6.60
CA ARG A 13 -10.83 12.47 7.31
C ARG A 13 -9.35 12.73 7.06
N GLU A 14 -8.96 12.91 5.80
CA GLU A 14 -7.57 13.16 5.43
C GLU A 14 -7.03 14.44 6.06
N ARG A 15 -7.84 15.52 6.10
CA ARG A 15 -7.45 16.77 6.77
C ARG A 15 -7.19 16.56 8.26
N ARG A 16 -8.04 15.78 8.93
CA ARG A 16 -7.86 15.47 10.35
C ARG A 16 -6.58 14.68 10.57
N VAL A 17 -6.30 13.72 9.71
CA VAL A 17 -5.06 12.93 9.75
C VAL A 17 -3.86 13.82 9.47
N GLU A 18 -3.93 14.71 8.50
CA GLU A 18 -2.83 15.64 8.18
C GLU A 18 -2.47 16.54 9.37
N LEU A 19 -3.45 17.04 10.10
CA LEU A 19 -3.21 17.85 11.29
C LEU A 19 -2.51 17.04 12.38
N ALA A 20 -2.99 15.83 12.64
CA ALA A 20 -2.37 14.92 13.60
C ALA A 20 -0.98 14.48 13.15
N ALA A 21 -0.79 14.25 11.86
CA ALA A 21 0.49 13.87 11.28
C ALA A 21 1.54 14.98 11.40
N ALA A 22 1.13 16.24 11.27
CA ALA A 22 2.01 17.38 11.49
C ALA A 22 2.51 17.42 12.95
N GLU A 23 1.65 17.08 13.91
CA GLU A 23 2.05 16.94 15.32
C GLU A 23 3.00 15.76 15.52
N ALA A 24 2.67 14.60 14.98
CA ALA A 24 3.53 13.41 15.05
C ALA A 24 4.90 13.65 14.40
N ALA A 25 4.96 14.47 13.35
CA ALA A 25 6.18 14.84 12.67
C ALA A 25 7.16 15.65 13.53
N GLU A 26 6.69 16.31 14.58
CA GLU A 26 7.56 16.99 15.55
C GLU A 26 8.46 15.98 16.27
N ASP A 27 7.96 14.76 16.51
CA ASP A 27 8.71 13.67 17.11
C ASP A 27 9.49 12.88 16.04
N ASP A 28 8.83 12.53 14.93
CA ASP A 28 9.44 11.78 13.82
C ASP A 28 8.98 12.37 12.47
N PRO A 29 9.87 13.07 11.73
CA PRO A 29 9.53 13.70 10.47
C PRO A 29 8.96 12.77 9.40
N GLU A 30 9.24 11.47 9.50
CA GLU A 30 8.71 10.47 8.55
C GLU A 30 7.19 10.31 8.62
N TYR A 31 6.55 10.80 9.69
CA TYR A 31 5.09 10.83 9.82
C TYR A 31 4.42 12.01 9.13
N ALA A 32 5.20 13.00 8.68
CA ALA A 32 4.66 14.16 7.97
C ALA A 32 3.85 13.73 6.74
N PRO A 33 2.78 14.44 6.38
CA PRO A 33 1.90 14.07 5.26
C PRO A 33 2.64 13.81 3.96
N ASP A 34 3.51 14.73 3.54
CA ASP A 34 4.25 14.56 2.27
C ASP A 34 5.25 13.41 2.34
N ALA A 35 5.89 13.19 3.51
CA ALA A 35 6.82 12.08 3.71
C ALA A 35 6.11 10.73 3.62
N VAL A 36 4.95 10.58 4.25
CA VAL A 36 4.16 9.34 4.19
C VAL A 36 3.67 9.08 2.76
N ARG A 37 3.15 10.10 2.07
CA ARG A 37 2.68 9.91 0.69
C ARG A 37 3.82 9.51 -0.25
N ALA A 38 4.99 10.13 -0.11
CA ALA A 38 6.16 9.78 -0.92
C ALA A 38 6.65 8.38 -0.63
N SER A 39 6.75 7.99 0.64
CA SER A 39 7.15 6.65 1.06
C SER A 39 6.15 5.59 0.60
N ALA A 40 4.86 5.85 0.72
CA ALA A 40 3.80 4.93 0.26
C ALA A 40 3.85 4.75 -1.26
N THR A 41 4.06 5.82 -2.02
CA THR A 41 4.20 5.75 -3.47
C THR A 41 5.40 4.90 -3.88
N THR A 42 6.55 5.13 -3.27
CA THR A 42 7.77 4.38 -3.54
C THR A 42 7.59 2.90 -3.20
N LEU A 43 7.02 2.62 -2.03
CA LEU A 43 6.79 1.25 -1.56
C LEU A 43 5.78 0.52 -2.46
N PHE A 44 4.69 1.18 -2.83
CA PHE A 44 3.69 0.61 -3.73
C PHE A 44 4.30 0.21 -5.09
N LYS A 45 5.05 1.11 -5.70
CA LYS A 45 5.73 0.85 -6.98
C LYS A 45 6.73 -0.30 -6.87
N ALA A 46 7.51 -0.33 -5.80
CA ALA A 46 8.51 -1.37 -5.56
C ALA A 46 7.86 -2.75 -5.35
N VAL A 47 6.75 -2.81 -4.62
CA VAL A 47 5.98 -4.05 -4.41
C VAL A 47 5.42 -4.57 -5.74
N GLN A 48 4.83 -3.70 -6.56
CA GLN A 48 4.29 -4.10 -7.86
C GLN A 48 5.39 -4.66 -8.78
N ARG A 49 6.54 -4.01 -8.81
CA ARG A 49 7.68 -4.48 -9.59
C ARG A 49 8.22 -5.82 -9.11
N ALA A 50 8.40 -5.98 -7.81
CA ALA A 50 8.89 -7.23 -7.24
C ALA A 50 7.92 -8.39 -7.48
N TRP A 51 6.62 -8.13 -7.42
CA TRP A 51 5.60 -9.12 -7.76
C TRP A 51 5.67 -9.51 -9.23
N ASP A 52 5.75 -8.53 -10.13
CA ASP A 52 5.90 -8.77 -11.58
C ASP A 52 7.15 -9.59 -11.91
N ASP A 53 8.24 -9.33 -11.20
CA ASP A 53 9.52 -10.03 -11.36
C ASP A 53 9.55 -11.39 -10.64
N GLN A 54 8.52 -11.76 -9.89
CA GLN A 54 8.49 -12.92 -9.00
C GLN A 54 9.66 -12.95 -8.02
N ASP A 55 10.06 -11.78 -7.56
CA ASP A 55 11.19 -11.57 -6.65
C ASP A 55 10.75 -11.69 -5.20
N GLY A 56 10.66 -12.92 -4.70
CA GLY A 56 10.23 -13.20 -3.33
C GLY A 56 11.17 -12.64 -2.27
N ILE A 57 12.46 -12.55 -2.55
CA ILE A 57 13.45 -11.99 -1.61
C ILE A 57 13.18 -10.51 -1.38
N THR A 58 12.98 -9.74 -2.45
CA THR A 58 12.67 -8.32 -2.36
C THR A 58 11.30 -8.10 -1.70
N LEU A 59 10.29 -8.89 -2.04
CA LEU A 59 8.98 -8.83 -1.39
C LEU A 59 9.08 -9.06 0.12
N ARG A 60 9.87 -10.04 0.54
CA ARG A 60 10.07 -10.35 1.97
C ARG A 60 10.61 -9.15 2.74
N ALA A 61 11.48 -8.36 2.13
CA ALA A 61 12.06 -7.17 2.76
C ALA A 61 11.07 -6.00 2.88
N MET A 62 9.96 -6.02 2.12
CA MET A 62 9.02 -4.90 2.03
C MET A 62 7.67 -5.14 2.72
N VAL A 63 7.37 -6.38 3.10
CA VAL A 63 6.06 -6.74 3.67
C VAL A 63 6.21 -7.45 5.01
N GLY A 64 5.16 -7.40 5.82
CA GLY A 64 5.11 -8.10 7.09
C GLY A 64 5.04 -9.62 6.90
N ARG A 65 5.30 -10.35 7.98
CA ARG A 65 5.42 -11.80 7.97
C ARG A 65 4.18 -12.52 7.43
N ASP A 66 3.00 -12.17 7.93
CA ASP A 66 1.76 -12.85 7.56
C ASP A 66 1.41 -12.61 6.09
N LEU A 67 1.58 -11.37 5.63
CA LEU A 67 1.35 -11.02 4.23
C LEU A 67 2.34 -11.74 3.31
N TYR A 68 3.61 -11.83 3.73
CA TYR A 68 4.63 -12.57 2.97
C TYR A 68 4.30 -14.07 2.88
N GLU A 69 3.85 -14.67 3.97
CA GLU A 69 3.46 -16.09 3.97
C GLU A 69 2.33 -16.36 2.96
N GLU A 70 1.33 -15.51 2.91
CA GLU A 70 0.23 -15.61 1.94
C GLU A 70 0.74 -15.45 0.50
N TRP A 71 1.54 -14.43 0.25
CA TRP A 71 2.06 -14.15 -1.08
C TRP A 71 3.07 -15.20 -1.54
N SER A 72 3.88 -15.71 -0.65
CA SER A 72 4.83 -16.79 -0.94
C SER A 72 4.10 -18.05 -1.42
N ARG A 73 2.97 -18.39 -0.80
CA ARG A 73 2.14 -19.52 -1.24
C ARG A 73 1.57 -19.30 -2.64
N ARG A 74 1.11 -18.08 -2.94
CA ARG A 74 0.62 -17.73 -4.29
C ARG A 74 1.72 -17.82 -5.34
N LEU A 75 2.90 -17.30 -5.05
CA LEU A 75 4.04 -17.38 -5.98
C LEU A 75 4.49 -18.82 -6.22
N GLN A 76 4.51 -19.67 -5.18
CA GLN A 76 4.81 -21.08 -5.31
C GLN A 76 3.76 -21.82 -6.16
N ASP A 77 2.48 -21.48 -6.02
CA ASP A 77 1.41 -22.06 -6.83
C ASP A 77 1.57 -21.67 -8.30
N PHE A 78 1.84 -20.41 -8.59
CA PHE A 78 2.13 -19.95 -9.94
C PHE A 78 3.35 -20.66 -10.54
N GLU A 79 4.41 -20.83 -9.77
CA GLU A 79 5.62 -21.52 -10.22
C GLU A 79 5.33 -22.99 -10.57
N ARG A 80 4.58 -23.69 -9.73
CA ARG A 80 4.17 -25.09 -10.01
C ARG A 80 3.36 -25.21 -11.28
N ARG A 81 2.49 -24.25 -11.56
CA ARG A 81 1.66 -24.24 -12.78
C ARG A 81 2.42 -23.76 -14.01
N GLY A 82 3.62 -23.22 -13.83
CA GLY A 82 4.37 -22.57 -14.91
C GLY A 82 3.74 -21.26 -15.36
N TRP A 83 3.02 -20.62 -14.47
CA TRP A 83 2.35 -19.34 -14.73
C TRP A 83 3.15 -18.19 -14.14
N ARG A 84 2.95 -17.01 -14.73
CA ARG A 84 3.51 -15.77 -14.22
C ARG A 84 2.45 -14.68 -14.25
N ASN A 85 2.25 -14.01 -13.11
CA ASN A 85 1.39 -12.84 -13.06
C ASN A 85 2.19 -11.62 -13.49
N ARG A 86 1.77 -11.01 -14.58
CA ARG A 86 2.36 -9.78 -15.08
C ARG A 86 1.56 -8.60 -14.57
N VAL A 87 2.25 -7.66 -13.96
CA VAL A 87 1.64 -6.43 -13.42
C VAL A 87 2.43 -5.23 -13.89
N GLN A 88 1.71 -4.25 -14.43
CA GLN A 88 2.30 -2.98 -14.86
C GLN A 88 1.43 -1.83 -14.37
N LEU A 89 2.03 -0.92 -13.61
CA LEU A 89 1.36 0.29 -13.16
C LEU A 89 1.11 1.25 -14.33
N LEU A 90 -0.12 1.74 -14.43
CA LEU A 90 -0.54 2.72 -15.44
C LEU A 90 -0.71 4.09 -14.77
N GLY A 91 0.18 5.02 -15.05
CA GLY A 91 0.17 6.35 -14.44
C GLY A 91 0.61 6.32 -12.97
N GLU A 92 0.40 7.43 -12.29
CA GLU A 92 0.75 7.56 -10.87
C GLU A 92 -0.40 7.09 -9.96
N PRO A 93 -0.10 6.37 -8.86
CA PRO A 93 -1.12 6.04 -7.88
C PRO A 93 -1.56 7.29 -7.12
N THR A 94 -2.82 7.31 -6.69
CA THR A 94 -3.33 8.33 -5.78
C THR A 94 -3.24 7.80 -4.36
N ILE A 95 -2.60 8.54 -3.47
CA ILE A 95 -2.40 8.16 -2.07
C ILE A 95 -3.19 9.10 -1.18
N GLU A 96 -4.09 8.54 -0.36
CA GLU A 96 -4.80 9.26 0.69
C GLU A 96 -4.27 8.82 2.06
N TYR A 97 -3.86 9.77 2.89
CA TYR A 97 -3.38 9.50 4.24
C TYR A 97 -4.57 9.51 5.20
N VAL A 98 -5.07 8.34 5.57
CA VAL A 98 -6.39 8.19 6.23
C VAL A 98 -6.34 7.61 7.64
N GLY A 99 -5.19 7.18 8.14
CA GLY A 99 -5.06 6.65 9.49
C GLY A 99 -3.68 6.93 10.08
N LEU A 100 -3.65 7.16 11.39
CA LEU A 100 -2.43 7.42 12.13
C LEU A 100 -2.57 6.93 13.55
N ASN A 101 -1.60 6.14 13.98
CA ASN A 101 -1.41 5.78 15.38
C ASN A 101 0.08 5.92 15.70
N HIS A 102 0.45 7.00 16.36
CA HIS A 102 1.82 7.28 16.77
C HIS A 102 1.87 7.52 18.28
N THR A 103 2.34 6.53 19.02
CA THR A 103 2.46 6.58 20.48
C THR A 103 3.90 6.44 20.96
N GLY A 104 4.82 6.08 20.05
CA GLY A 104 6.20 5.75 20.35
C GLY A 104 6.44 4.26 20.58
N ASP A 105 5.39 3.43 20.55
CA ASP A 105 5.52 1.97 20.61
C ASP A 105 5.61 1.40 19.19
N PRO A 106 6.79 0.93 18.75
CA PRO A 106 6.97 0.44 17.38
C PRO A 106 6.11 -0.79 17.05
N LEU A 107 5.62 -1.53 18.05
CA LEU A 107 4.77 -2.69 17.82
C LEU A 107 3.34 -2.31 17.41
N THR A 108 2.88 -1.15 17.84
CA THR A 108 1.51 -0.68 17.60
C THR A 108 1.44 0.54 16.68
N ASP A 109 2.51 1.31 16.58
CA ASP A 109 2.56 2.49 15.72
C ASP A 109 2.43 2.12 14.25
N HIS A 110 1.54 2.82 13.56
CA HIS A 110 1.27 2.58 12.15
C HIS A 110 0.63 3.79 11.49
N VAL A 111 0.70 3.82 10.17
CA VAL A 111 -0.10 4.72 9.36
C VAL A 111 -0.96 3.90 8.41
N VAL A 112 -2.07 4.46 7.97
CA VAL A 112 -2.93 3.85 6.96
C VAL A 112 -3.05 4.81 5.79
N VAL A 113 -2.79 4.29 4.61
CA VAL A 113 -2.99 5.01 3.35
C VAL A 113 -4.02 4.26 2.50
N LYS A 114 -4.86 5.00 1.81
CA LYS A 114 -5.74 4.46 0.78
C LYS A 114 -5.07 4.68 -0.56
N ILE A 115 -4.85 3.60 -1.30
CA ILE A 115 -4.20 3.63 -2.61
C ILE A 115 -5.23 3.35 -3.69
N ASP A 116 -5.31 4.25 -4.65
CA ASP A 116 -6.12 4.13 -5.85
C ASP A 116 -5.18 4.12 -7.05
N ALA A 117 -5.17 3.02 -7.80
CA ALA A 117 -4.25 2.86 -8.91
C ALA A 117 -4.88 2.04 -10.05
N ARG A 118 -4.35 2.25 -11.24
CA ARG A 118 -4.70 1.46 -12.42
C ARG A 118 -3.52 0.58 -12.80
N LEU A 119 -3.79 -0.68 -13.05
CA LEU A 119 -2.79 -1.68 -13.38
C LEU A 119 -3.21 -2.44 -14.64
N LYS A 120 -2.23 -2.83 -15.44
CA LYS A 120 -2.38 -4.01 -16.29
C LYS A 120 -2.05 -5.21 -15.42
N ASP A 121 -2.98 -6.14 -15.30
CA ASP A 121 -2.84 -7.34 -14.46
C ASP A 121 -3.35 -8.55 -15.26
N TYR A 122 -2.44 -9.42 -15.64
CA TYR A 122 -2.75 -10.61 -16.42
C TYR A 122 -1.78 -11.74 -16.09
N VAL A 123 -2.19 -12.96 -16.43
CA VAL A 123 -1.37 -14.16 -16.20
C VAL A 123 -0.93 -14.74 -17.55
N VAL A 124 0.31 -15.13 -17.65
CA VAL A 124 0.86 -15.84 -18.81
C VAL A 124 1.32 -17.24 -18.43
N ASP A 125 1.28 -18.16 -19.39
CA ASP A 125 1.87 -19.50 -19.24
C ASP A 125 3.37 -19.50 -19.57
N ARG A 126 4.00 -20.68 -19.55
CA ARG A 126 5.45 -20.81 -19.85
C ARG A 126 5.84 -20.36 -21.25
N SER A 127 4.90 -20.38 -22.20
CA SER A 127 5.15 -19.93 -23.58
C SER A 127 4.97 -18.40 -23.75
N GLY A 128 4.57 -17.71 -22.68
CA GLY A 128 4.23 -16.29 -22.72
C GLY A 128 2.82 -16.00 -23.22
N ARG A 129 2.00 -17.04 -23.41
CA ARG A 129 0.61 -16.89 -23.85
C ARG A 129 -0.26 -16.47 -22.67
N ARG A 130 -1.12 -15.46 -22.91
CA ARG A 130 -2.04 -14.98 -21.90
C ARG A 130 -3.14 -16.01 -21.59
N LEU A 131 -3.40 -16.21 -20.30
CA LEU A 131 -4.49 -17.04 -19.83
C LEU A 131 -5.75 -16.19 -19.69
N LYS A 132 -6.88 -16.69 -20.21
CA LYS A 132 -8.18 -16.03 -20.06
C LYS A 132 -8.72 -16.26 -18.66
N ARG A 133 -8.97 -15.18 -17.91
CA ARG A 133 -9.77 -15.22 -16.69
C ARG A 133 -11.23 -14.90 -17.06
N SER A 134 -12.13 -15.83 -16.78
CA SER A 134 -13.59 -15.57 -16.80
C SER A 134 -14.14 -14.86 -18.07
N GLY A 135 -13.60 -15.20 -19.24
CA GLY A 135 -14.10 -14.67 -20.51
C GLY A 135 -13.82 -13.20 -20.79
N ARG A 136 -13.06 -12.53 -19.94
CA ARG A 136 -12.65 -11.13 -20.15
C ARG A 136 -11.18 -11.06 -20.52
N LEU A 137 -10.89 -10.39 -21.65
CA LEU A 137 -9.55 -9.94 -22.03
C LEU A 137 -9.21 -8.60 -21.39
N GLY A 138 -9.95 -8.20 -20.33
CA GLY A 138 -9.75 -6.95 -19.61
C GLY A 138 -8.44 -6.97 -18.86
N GLU A 139 -7.42 -6.34 -19.44
CA GLU A 139 -6.08 -6.29 -18.89
C GLU A 139 -5.92 -5.17 -17.85
N THR A 140 -6.78 -4.15 -17.94
CA THR A 140 -6.73 -2.99 -17.06
C THR A 140 -7.65 -3.21 -15.87
N THR A 141 -7.08 -3.13 -14.68
CA THR A 141 -7.79 -3.23 -13.41
C THR A 141 -7.54 -1.96 -12.62
N ARG A 142 -8.58 -1.44 -11.99
CA ARG A 142 -8.46 -0.39 -10.99
C ARG A 142 -8.47 -1.04 -9.62
N ILE A 143 -7.47 -0.70 -8.80
CA ILE A 143 -7.42 -1.14 -7.40
C ILE A 143 -7.68 0.02 -6.46
N ARG A 144 -8.39 -0.27 -5.39
CA ARG A 144 -8.59 0.62 -4.24
C ARG A 144 -8.35 -0.21 -3.00
N GLU A 145 -7.25 0.08 -2.33
CA GLU A 145 -6.79 -0.72 -1.20
C GLU A 145 -6.37 0.17 -0.04
N PHE A 146 -6.61 -0.31 1.18
CA PHE A 146 -6.06 0.29 2.39
C PHE A 146 -4.80 -0.47 2.76
N TRP A 147 -3.69 0.24 2.81
CA TRP A 147 -2.40 -0.29 3.20
C TRP A 147 -2.04 0.22 4.58
N THR A 148 -1.80 -0.70 5.51
CA THR A 148 -1.26 -0.36 6.83
C THR A 148 0.24 -0.49 6.77
N LEU A 149 0.93 0.59 7.10
CA LEU A 149 2.39 0.67 7.07
C LEU A 149 2.92 0.79 8.50
N GLN A 150 3.95 0.02 8.81
CA GLN A 150 4.69 0.09 10.06
C GLN A 150 6.17 0.35 9.78
N ARG A 151 6.90 0.78 10.80
CA ARG A 151 8.33 1.04 10.67
C ARG A 151 9.15 -0.05 11.34
N ASN A 152 10.24 -0.43 10.68
CA ASN A 152 11.25 -1.31 11.22
C ASN A 152 12.62 -0.79 10.77
N ASP A 153 13.53 -0.52 11.72
CA ASP A 153 14.86 0.04 11.44
C ASP A 153 14.81 1.30 10.57
N GLY A 154 13.86 2.19 10.85
CA GLY A 154 13.68 3.45 10.12
C GLY A 154 13.07 3.32 8.74
N ARG A 155 12.60 2.15 8.36
CA ARG A 155 11.97 1.91 7.06
C ARG A 155 10.50 1.54 7.23
N TRP A 156 9.65 2.06 6.34
CA TRP A 156 8.27 1.62 6.23
C TRP A 156 8.20 0.26 5.54
N TYR A 157 7.32 -0.60 6.04
CA TYR A 157 6.96 -1.86 5.38
C TYR A 157 5.44 -2.05 5.41
N VAL A 158 4.93 -2.87 4.52
CA VAL A 158 3.50 -3.15 4.42
C VAL A 158 3.13 -4.23 5.44
N ALA A 159 2.42 -3.85 6.49
CA ALA A 159 1.96 -4.79 7.50
C ALA A 159 0.72 -5.55 7.05
N SER A 160 -0.22 -4.85 6.41
CA SER A 160 -1.46 -5.46 5.90
C SER A 160 -2.05 -4.68 4.75
N ILE A 161 -2.84 -5.37 3.94
CA ILE A 161 -3.60 -4.81 2.82
C ILE A 161 -5.05 -5.27 2.95
N GLU A 162 -5.98 -4.32 2.89
CA GLU A 162 -7.41 -4.58 2.88
C GLU A 162 -8.03 -3.98 1.62
N GLN A 163 -8.93 -4.72 0.97
CA GLN A 163 -9.68 -4.18 -0.16
C GLN A 163 -10.63 -3.08 0.30
N ASP A 164 -11.07 -2.21 -0.60
CA ASP A 164 -11.87 -1.04 -0.26
C ASP A 164 -13.08 -1.37 0.65
N LYS A 165 -13.84 -2.40 0.32
CA LYS A 165 -15.02 -2.80 1.12
C LYS A 165 -14.65 -3.29 2.52
N GLU A 166 -13.55 -4.02 2.64
CA GLU A 166 -13.07 -4.58 3.90
C GLU A 166 -12.41 -3.51 4.78
N GLY A 167 -11.79 -2.52 4.15
CA GLY A 167 -11.00 -1.49 4.81
C GLY A 167 -11.76 -0.26 5.25
N GLN A 168 -13.08 -0.17 5.04
CA GLN A 168 -13.87 1.02 5.40
C GLN A 168 -13.82 1.36 6.89
N HIS A 169 -13.65 0.36 7.76
CA HIS A 169 -13.47 0.57 9.20
C HIS A 169 -12.27 1.47 9.52
N GLN A 170 -11.25 1.50 8.66
CA GLN A 170 -10.06 2.34 8.85
C GLN A 170 -10.41 3.84 8.87
N LEU A 171 -11.50 4.23 8.23
CA LEU A 171 -11.97 5.61 8.20
C LEU A 171 -12.67 6.04 9.49
N GLU A 172 -12.99 5.09 10.35
CA GLU A 172 -13.64 5.29 11.65
C GLU A 172 -12.68 5.13 12.81
N ASP A 173 -11.49 4.58 12.57
CA ASP A 173 -10.49 4.35 13.60
C ASP A 173 -9.98 5.65 14.21
N LYS A 174 -9.63 5.59 15.47
CA LYS A 174 -9.07 6.70 16.23
C LYS A 174 -7.76 7.18 15.59
N ILE A 175 -7.60 8.50 15.52
CA ILE A 175 -6.37 9.16 15.05
C ILE A 175 -5.55 9.54 16.27
N VAL A 176 -4.34 9.00 16.41
CA VAL A 176 -3.48 9.19 17.58
C VAL A 176 -2.14 9.77 17.14
N ALA A 177 -1.87 11.02 17.47
CA ALA A 177 -0.64 11.73 17.11
C ALA A 177 0.48 11.54 18.12
N SER A 178 0.14 11.24 19.40
CA SER A 178 1.13 11.09 20.47
C SER A 178 0.60 10.19 21.59
N ALA A 179 1.50 9.72 22.47
CA ALA A 179 1.14 8.91 23.63
C ALA A 179 0.19 9.64 24.59
N TRP A 180 0.15 10.96 24.54
CA TRP A 180 -0.66 11.80 25.44
C TRP A 180 -2.03 12.17 24.87
N ALA A 181 -2.36 11.75 23.66
CA ALA A 181 -3.58 12.10 22.95
C ALA A 181 -4.86 11.59 23.66
N ASP A 182 -4.77 10.58 24.52
CA ASP A 182 -5.89 9.98 25.24
C ASP A 182 -6.18 10.62 26.61
N GLU A 183 -5.38 11.56 27.04
CA GLU A 183 -5.53 12.21 28.37
C GLU A 183 -6.39 13.48 28.34
N THR A 184 -6.93 13.82 27.18
CA THR A 184 -7.79 15.02 27.05
C THR A 184 -9.25 14.67 26.81
#